data_731eb2c7c7e2a029417dc8cb55284cc2
#
_entry.id   731eb2c7c7e2a029417dc8cb55284cc2
#
_cell.length_a   1.000
_cell.length_b   1.000
_cell.length_c   1.000
_cell.angle_alpha   90.00
_cell.angle_beta   90.00
_cell.angle_gamma   90.00
#
_symmetry.space_group_name_H-M   'P 1'
#
loop_
_entity.id
_entity.type
_entity.pdbx_description
1 polymer ?
#
loop_
_entity_poly.entity_id
_entity_poly.type
_entity_poly.pdbx_seq_one_letter_code
_entity_poly.pdbx_strand_id
1 'polypeptide(L)'
;CLCTGSLGCARFNDIPAMVRKYSSMNRIGFMHMRNVKIMDDGSFEERAHLSSCGSLDMYEITKALVETGFDGYVRPDHGRMIWGETGKPGYGLYDRALGAAYLNGLFEACEKELGKK
;
A
#
# COMPACT_ATOMS: atom_id res chain seq x y z
N CYS A 1 1.25 -8.93 -10.26
CA CYS A 1 1.48 -8.05 -9.11
C CYS A 1 0.70 -6.75 -9.28
N LEU A 2 -0.03 -6.35 -8.24
CA LEU A 2 -0.68 -5.04 -8.22
C LEU A 2 0.15 -4.13 -7.29
N CYS A 3 0.64 -3.02 -7.82
CA CYS A 3 1.43 -2.05 -7.06
C CYS A 3 0.61 -0.78 -6.84
N THR A 4 0.28 -0.49 -5.60
CA THR A 4 -0.55 0.66 -5.26
C THR A 4 0.11 1.99 -5.63
N GLY A 5 1.44 2.08 -5.48
CA GLY A 5 2.16 3.31 -5.83
C GLY A 5 2.25 3.54 -7.33
N SER A 6 2.54 2.49 -8.11
CA SER A 6 2.64 2.61 -9.56
C SER A 6 1.32 3.02 -10.21
N LEU A 7 0.22 2.45 -9.73
CA LEU A 7 -1.12 2.77 -10.26
C LEU A 7 -1.72 4.00 -9.57
N GLY A 8 -1.43 4.18 -8.29
CA GLY A 8 -1.99 5.27 -7.49
C GLY A 8 -1.36 6.63 -7.74
N CYS A 9 -0.29 6.72 -8.51
CA CYS A 9 0.28 8.00 -8.91
C CYS A 9 -0.59 8.71 -9.97
N ALA A 10 -1.59 8.05 -10.53
CA ALA A 10 -2.56 8.62 -11.46
C ALA A 10 -3.89 8.85 -10.74
N ARG A 11 -4.35 10.09 -10.71
CA ARG A 11 -5.58 10.46 -9.98
C ARG A 11 -6.84 9.76 -10.49
N PHE A 12 -6.83 9.33 -11.75
CA PHE A 12 -8.00 8.65 -12.34
C PHE A 12 -8.13 7.19 -11.93
N ASN A 13 -7.13 6.63 -11.25
CA ASN A 13 -7.20 5.25 -10.78
C ASN A 13 -7.79 5.19 -9.37
N ASP A 14 -8.88 4.44 -9.22
CA ASP A 14 -9.47 4.12 -7.91
C ASP A 14 -8.87 2.80 -7.44
N ILE A 15 -7.85 2.87 -6.60
CA ILE A 15 -7.09 1.69 -6.19
C ILE A 15 -7.95 0.70 -5.38
N PRO A 16 -8.74 1.13 -4.37
CA PRO A 16 -9.61 0.17 -3.67
C PRO A 16 -10.57 -0.56 -4.61
N ALA A 17 -11.17 0.14 -5.57
CA ALA A 17 -12.06 -0.47 -6.55
C ALA A 17 -11.33 -1.47 -7.43
N MET A 18 -10.11 -1.13 -7.88
CA MET A 18 -9.28 -2.04 -8.68
C MET A 18 -8.93 -3.30 -7.89
N VAL A 19 -8.56 -3.15 -6.62
CA VAL A 19 -8.26 -4.29 -5.76
C VAL A 19 -9.49 -5.18 -5.60
N ARG A 20 -10.66 -4.60 -5.30
CA ARG A 20 -11.89 -5.38 -5.17
C ARG A 20 -12.19 -6.18 -6.44
N LYS A 21 -12.07 -5.53 -7.59
CA LYS A 21 -12.33 -6.17 -8.87
C LYS A 21 -11.39 -7.34 -9.13
N TYR A 22 -10.10 -7.11 -9.10
CA TYR A 22 -9.13 -8.12 -9.53
C TYR A 22 -8.87 -9.17 -8.46
N SER A 23 -8.96 -8.82 -7.18
CA SER A 23 -8.84 -9.78 -6.10
C SER A 23 -10.05 -10.73 -6.06
N SER A 24 -11.26 -10.21 -6.26
CA SER A 24 -12.47 -11.07 -6.30
C SER A 24 -12.44 -12.06 -7.48
N MET A 25 -11.70 -11.72 -8.54
CA MET A 25 -11.49 -12.62 -9.69
C MET A 25 -10.30 -13.57 -9.49
N ASN A 26 -9.64 -13.50 -8.33
CA ASN A 26 -8.42 -14.25 -8.03
C ASN A 26 -7.29 -13.98 -9.03
N ARG A 27 -7.13 -12.72 -9.42
CA ARG A 27 -6.14 -12.29 -10.42
C ARG A 27 -4.96 -11.53 -9.84
N ILE A 28 -4.90 -11.37 -8.51
CA ILE A 28 -3.77 -10.74 -7.86
C ILE A 28 -2.94 -11.81 -7.17
N GLY A 29 -1.73 -12.07 -7.68
CA GLY A 29 -0.83 -13.04 -7.07
C GLY A 29 0.10 -12.43 -6.03
N PHE A 30 0.30 -11.12 -6.06
CA PHE A 30 1.26 -10.43 -5.20
C PHE A 30 0.86 -8.96 -5.08
N MET A 31 0.98 -8.39 -3.89
CA MET A 31 0.70 -6.96 -3.68
C MET A 31 1.98 -6.21 -3.30
N HIS A 32 2.20 -5.08 -3.94
CA HIS A 32 3.14 -4.05 -3.47
C HIS A 32 2.31 -2.91 -2.90
N MET A 33 2.44 -2.65 -1.61
CA MET A 33 1.63 -1.64 -0.92
C MET A 33 2.53 -0.52 -0.41
N ARG A 34 2.58 0.56 -1.17
CA ARG A 34 3.28 1.78 -0.81
C ARG A 34 2.38 2.98 -1.04
N ASN A 35 2.70 4.08 -0.39
CA ASN A 35 1.97 5.33 -0.55
C ASN A 35 2.79 6.33 -1.33
N VAL A 36 2.11 7.17 -2.07
CA VAL A 36 2.71 8.26 -2.82
C VAL A 36 1.87 9.53 -2.60
N LYS A 37 2.49 10.69 -2.74
CA LYS A 37 1.79 11.96 -2.72
C LYS A 37 1.74 12.52 -4.13
N ILE A 38 0.52 12.71 -4.64
CA ILE A 38 0.31 13.35 -5.94
C ILE A 38 0.33 14.85 -5.72
N MET A 39 1.20 15.54 -6.45
CA MET A 39 1.38 16.99 -6.36
C MET A 39 0.40 17.70 -7.27
N ASP A 40 0.24 19.01 -7.09
CA ASP A 40 -0.71 19.82 -7.85
C ASP A 40 -0.43 19.82 -9.36
N ASP A 41 0.84 19.72 -9.74
CA ASP A 41 1.27 19.66 -11.14
C ASP A 41 1.14 18.28 -11.78
N GLY A 42 0.63 17.29 -11.04
CA GLY A 42 0.48 15.92 -11.53
C GLY A 42 1.68 15.03 -11.29
N SER A 43 2.81 15.58 -10.82
CA SER A 43 3.94 14.77 -10.41
C SER A 43 3.64 14.07 -9.09
N PHE A 44 4.50 13.14 -8.67
CA PHE A 44 4.30 12.45 -7.39
C PHE A 44 5.66 12.24 -6.72
N GLU A 45 5.58 11.99 -5.42
CA GLU A 45 6.78 11.61 -4.66
C GLU A 45 6.46 10.51 -3.67
N GLU A 46 7.49 9.76 -3.29
CA GLU A 46 7.35 8.71 -2.28
C GLU A 46 7.03 9.31 -0.92
N ARG A 47 6.18 8.61 -0.17
CA ARG A 47 5.81 8.99 1.19
C ARG A 47 5.85 7.78 2.11
N ALA A 48 5.76 8.04 3.40
CA ALA A 48 5.56 6.96 4.37
C ALA A 48 4.24 6.24 4.07
N HIS A 49 4.12 5.01 4.54
CA HIS A 49 2.98 4.15 4.20
C HIS A 49 1.65 4.60 4.81
N LEU A 50 1.68 5.38 5.89
CA LEU A 50 0.45 5.87 6.53
C LEU A 50 -0.41 6.66 5.55
N SER A 51 -1.72 6.42 5.58
CA SER A 51 -2.67 7.14 4.71
C SER A 51 -2.53 8.65 4.84
N SER A 52 -2.30 9.16 6.05
CA SER A 52 -2.14 10.59 6.32
C SER A 52 -0.90 11.20 5.67
N CYS A 53 0.06 10.39 5.25
CA CYS A 53 1.32 10.88 4.69
C CYS A 53 1.27 11.04 3.17
N GLY A 54 0.30 10.47 2.50
CA GLY A 54 0.22 10.47 1.04
C GLY A 54 -1.19 10.67 0.50
N SER A 55 -1.37 10.34 -0.76
CA SER A 55 -2.64 10.51 -1.46
C SER A 55 -3.52 9.27 -1.44
N LEU A 56 -2.98 8.11 -1.05
CA LEU A 56 -3.72 6.86 -1.09
C LEU A 56 -4.30 6.53 0.29
N ASP A 57 -5.52 6.01 0.30
CA ASP A 57 -6.16 5.51 1.51
C ASP A 57 -5.76 4.05 1.72
N MET A 58 -4.70 3.84 2.49
CA MET A 58 -4.14 2.52 2.73
C MET A 58 -5.09 1.63 3.52
N TYR A 59 -5.95 2.21 4.36
CA TYR A 59 -6.97 1.45 5.09
C TYR A 59 -7.99 0.86 4.12
N GLU A 60 -8.54 1.66 3.20
CA GLU A 60 -9.54 1.19 2.23
C GLU A 60 -8.94 0.14 1.27
N ILE A 61 -7.68 0.30 0.88
CA ILE A 61 -7.00 -0.70 0.07
C ILE A 61 -6.88 -2.03 0.83
N THR A 62 -6.44 -1.98 2.08
CA THR A 62 -6.30 -3.16 2.93
C THR A 62 -7.65 -3.82 3.17
N LYS A 63 -8.68 -3.01 3.45
CA LYS A 63 -10.05 -3.51 3.63
C LYS A 63 -10.54 -4.26 2.39
N ALA A 64 -10.29 -3.73 1.21
CA ALA A 64 -10.64 -4.38 -0.05
C ALA A 64 -9.96 -5.76 -0.20
N LEU A 65 -8.71 -5.88 0.20
CA LEU A 65 -7.99 -7.16 0.18
C LEU A 65 -8.63 -8.17 1.15
N VAL A 66 -8.94 -7.74 2.37
CA VAL A 66 -9.54 -8.62 3.38
C VAL A 66 -10.96 -9.03 2.96
N GLU A 67 -11.77 -8.08 2.48
CA GLU A 67 -13.13 -8.37 2.01
C GLU A 67 -13.16 -9.44 0.91
N THR A 68 -12.19 -9.42 0.02
CA THR A 68 -12.14 -10.33 -1.13
C THR A 68 -11.37 -11.62 -0.84
N GLY A 69 -10.86 -11.79 0.38
CA GLY A 69 -10.19 -13.03 0.79
C GLY A 69 -8.80 -13.20 0.19
N PHE A 70 -8.10 -12.10 -0.12
CA PHE A 70 -6.74 -12.19 -0.63
C PHE A 70 -5.84 -12.88 0.39
N ASP A 71 -5.13 -13.92 -0.04
CA ASP A 71 -4.27 -14.73 0.81
C ASP A 71 -2.82 -14.78 0.32
N GLY A 72 -2.45 -13.94 -0.63
CA GLY A 72 -1.10 -13.87 -1.18
C GLY A 72 -0.14 -13.02 -0.33
N TYR A 73 1.04 -12.83 -0.87
CA TYR A 73 2.07 -12.04 -0.21
C TYR A 73 1.84 -10.54 -0.42
N VAL A 74 2.18 -9.77 0.60
CA VAL A 74 2.15 -8.31 0.59
C VAL A 74 3.52 -7.80 1.02
N ARG A 75 4.08 -6.87 0.26
CA ARG A 75 5.33 -6.21 0.67
C ARG A 75 5.12 -4.69 0.70
N PRO A 76 5.83 -3.99 1.61
CA PRO A 76 5.76 -2.52 1.66
C PRO A 76 6.39 -1.85 0.44
N ASP A 77 7.12 -2.56 -0.39
CA ASP A 77 7.76 -2.15 -1.63
C ASP A 77 8.89 -1.16 -1.42
N HIS A 78 8.63 0.15 -1.44
CA HIS A 78 9.67 1.15 -1.28
C HIS A 78 9.82 1.65 0.15
N GLY A 79 11.01 2.16 0.48
CA GLY A 79 11.29 2.85 1.72
C GLY A 79 12.20 4.03 1.46
N ARG A 80 11.89 5.16 2.09
CA ARG A 80 12.74 6.36 2.03
C ARG A 80 13.97 6.16 2.90
N MET A 81 15.02 6.88 2.61
CA MET A 81 16.20 6.94 3.49
C MET A 81 15.91 7.88 4.65
N ILE A 82 15.62 7.31 5.82
CA ILE A 82 15.34 8.07 7.04
C ILE A 82 16.36 7.71 8.12
N TRP A 83 16.43 8.53 9.17
CA TRP A 83 17.27 8.30 10.37
C TRP A 83 18.74 8.11 10.05
N GLY A 84 19.25 8.88 9.06
CA GLY A 84 20.67 8.84 8.70
C GLY A 84 21.09 7.61 7.88
N GLU A 85 20.15 6.78 7.46
CA GLU A 85 20.45 5.65 6.58
C GLU A 85 20.97 6.13 5.23
N THR A 86 21.98 5.45 4.70
CA THR A 86 22.50 5.68 3.35
C THR A 86 22.47 4.38 2.58
N GLY A 87 22.19 4.45 1.30
CA GLY A 87 22.10 3.29 0.43
C GLY A 87 21.41 3.61 -0.88
N LYS A 88 20.90 2.60 -1.54
CA LYS A 88 20.22 2.78 -2.81
C LYS A 88 18.85 3.45 -2.59
N PRO A 89 18.55 4.57 -3.27
CA PRO A 89 17.27 5.24 -3.13
C PRO A 89 16.08 4.30 -3.38
N GLY A 90 15.05 4.41 -2.53
CA GLY A 90 13.88 3.55 -2.60
C GLY A 90 13.99 2.25 -1.82
N TYR A 91 15.16 1.95 -1.25
CA TYR A 91 15.40 0.70 -0.54
C TYR A 91 15.70 0.91 0.95
N GLY A 92 15.20 1.99 1.53
CA GLY A 92 15.37 2.30 2.95
C GLY A 92 14.80 1.20 3.83
N LEU A 93 15.63 0.62 4.68
CA LEU A 93 15.26 -0.50 5.53
C LEU A 93 14.33 -0.07 6.66
N TYR A 94 14.65 1.06 7.31
CA TYR A 94 13.85 1.54 8.44
C TYR A 94 12.44 1.92 8.00
N ASP A 95 12.32 2.65 6.91
CA ASP A 95 11.00 3.08 6.41
C ASP A 95 10.18 1.88 5.93
N ARG A 96 10.80 0.88 5.32
CA ARG A 96 10.09 -0.36 4.95
C ARG A 96 9.64 -1.15 6.17
N ALA A 97 10.45 -1.18 7.23
CA ALA A 97 10.07 -1.84 8.48
C ALA A 97 8.86 -1.15 9.12
N LEU A 98 8.87 0.18 9.16
CA LEU A 98 7.72 0.96 9.64
C LEU A 98 6.49 0.70 8.79
N GLY A 99 6.66 0.66 7.47
CA GLY A 99 5.58 0.35 6.54
C GLY A 99 4.99 -1.03 6.77
N ALA A 100 5.83 -2.04 6.94
CA ALA A 100 5.38 -3.40 7.22
C ALA A 100 4.60 -3.47 8.55
N ALA A 101 5.07 -2.80 9.59
CA ALA A 101 4.37 -2.76 10.87
C ALA A 101 3.00 -2.08 10.74
N TYR A 102 2.94 -0.96 10.01
CA TYR A 102 1.69 -0.25 9.75
C TYR A 102 0.70 -1.13 8.99
N LEU A 103 1.15 -1.80 7.94
CA LEU A 103 0.29 -2.68 7.15
C LEU A 103 -0.23 -3.86 7.97
N ASN A 104 0.62 -4.46 8.81
CA ASN A 104 0.19 -5.52 9.71
C ASN A 104 -0.93 -5.04 10.66
N GLY A 105 -0.80 -3.82 11.17
CA GLY A 105 -1.84 -3.22 12.01
C GLY A 105 -3.14 -3.00 11.25
N LEU A 106 -3.07 -2.56 10.00
CA LEU A 106 -4.25 -2.38 9.16
C LEU A 106 -4.92 -3.72 8.86
N PHE A 107 -4.16 -4.76 8.52
CA PHE A 107 -4.71 -6.09 8.28
C PHE A 107 -5.39 -6.62 9.55
N GLU A 108 -4.75 -6.51 10.69
CA GLU A 108 -5.35 -6.93 11.97
C GLU A 108 -6.68 -6.23 12.21
N ALA A 109 -6.71 -4.91 12.04
CA ALA A 109 -7.92 -4.12 12.26
C ALA A 109 -9.05 -4.53 11.30
N CYS A 110 -8.73 -4.66 10.01
CA CYS A 110 -9.71 -5.04 8.99
C CYS A 110 -10.23 -6.46 9.20
N GLU A 111 -9.36 -7.39 9.55
CA GLU A 111 -9.75 -8.77 9.81
C GLU A 111 -10.71 -8.86 10.99
N LYS A 112 -10.44 -8.13 12.07
CA LYS A 112 -11.32 -8.08 13.23
C LYS A 112 -12.66 -7.41 12.92
N GLU A 113 -12.62 -6.29 12.19
CA GLU A 113 -13.84 -5.56 11.80
C GLU A 113 -14.76 -6.43 10.95
N LEU A 114 -14.19 -7.19 10.01
CA LEU A 114 -14.95 -8.02 9.08
C LEU A 114 -15.20 -9.44 9.58
N GLY A 115 -14.72 -9.80 10.77
CA GLY A 115 -14.85 -11.15 11.31
C GLY A 115 -14.03 -12.18 10.55
N LYS A 116 -12.93 -11.78 9.95
CA LYS A 116 -12.03 -12.65 9.16
C LYS A 116 -10.66 -12.73 9.82
N LYS A 117 -9.87 -13.66 9.35
CA LYS A 117 -8.48 -13.81 9.79
C LYS A 117 -7.51 -13.56 8.65
#